data_c14f1a68f9464cc17605f9ca4295b00d
#
_entry.id   c14f1a68f9464cc17605f9ca4295b00d
#
_cell.length_a   1.000
_cell.length_b   1.000
_cell.length_c   1.000
_cell.angle_alpha   90.00
_cell.angle_beta   90.00
_cell.angle_gamma   90.00
#
_symmetry.space_group_name_H-M   'P 1'
#
loop_
_entity.id
_entity.type
_entity.pdbx_description
1 polymer ?
#
loop_
_entity_poly.entity_id
_entity_poly.type
_entity_poly.pdbx_seq_one_letter_code
_entity_poly.pdbx_strand_id
1 'polypeptide(L)'
;MTPVRDMRSVLYATAILFALAILGLRGAFIWFEYRDALDRARAATQDLALLMEEYTKRTLETSDLLLGEIIAFTRLRGGVGALSETGQARQFLADLTRRSSASDLFLIIDKEGNTVAVSTVQPASPVSFSDRTWFKAHRAGAETFVGAALVGRIANEILYTYSRRIPDLNGEFDGVAQVGLRPTFLQEISRPTESDAEDATLGIWGREGRVIARTGLTQDQVSSSLGQTSLFNELASVPS
;
A
#
# COMPACT_ATOMS: atom_id res chain seq x y z
N MET A 1 32.54 77.06 -11.51
CA MET A 1 32.11 76.05 -12.51
C MET A 1 32.37 74.68 -11.97
N THR A 2 31.47 74.08 -11.18
CA THR A 2 31.53 72.67 -10.73
C THR A 2 30.23 72.19 -10.14
N PRO A 3 29.14 72.09 -10.83
CA PRO A 3 28.03 71.30 -10.33
C PRO A 3 27.62 70.08 -11.21
N VAL A 4 28.11 70.00 -12.46
CA VAL A 4 27.56 68.97 -13.42
C VAL A 4 28.19 67.61 -13.22
N ARG A 5 29.37 67.48 -12.62
CA ARG A 5 30.02 66.21 -12.37
C ARG A 5 29.45 65.50 -11.17
N ASP A 6 29.01 66.24 -10.16
CA ASP A 6 28.31 65.65 -8.93
C ASP A 6 26.91 65.18 -9.23
N MET A 7 26.20 65.83 -10.12
CA MET A 7 24.82 65.48 -10.49
C MET A 7 24.74 64.13 -11.23
N ARG A 8 25.74 63.80 -12.08
CA ARG A 8 25.80 62.51 -12.77
C ARG A 8 26.12 61.37 -11.81
N SER A 9 27.03 61.58 -10.88
CA SER A 9 27.36 60.58 -9.86
C SER A 9 26.18 60.28 -8.91
N VAL A 10 25.41 61.28 -8.53
CA VAL A 10 24.19 61.15 -7.75
C VAL A 10 23.11 60.36 -8.53
N LEU A 11 22.93 60.65 -9.82
CA LEU A 11 22.01 59.94 -10.69
C LEU A 11 22.37 58.44 -10.85
N TYR A 12 23.67 58.13 -11.04
CA TYR A 12 24.11 56.73 -11.09
C TYR A 12 23.95 56.02 -9.74
N ALA A 13 24.27 56.69 -8.64
CA ALA A 13 24.11 56.10 -7.31
C ALA A 13 22.64 55.80 -6.98
N THR A 14 21.72 56.70 -7.31
CA THR A 14 20.27 56.46 -7.12
C THR A 14 19.75 55.37 -8.04
N ALA A 15 20.20 55.29 -9.31
CA ALA A 15 19.81 54.21 -10.22
C ALA A 15 20.31 52.84 -9.73
N ILE A 16 21.55 52.74 -9.21
CA ILE A 16 22.11 51.54 -8.64
C ILE A 16 21.32 51.12 -7.38
N LEU A 17 21.02 52.06 -6.49
CA LEU A 17 20.27 51.81 -5.28
C LEU A 17 18.86 51.28 -5.60
N PHE A 18 18.21 51.87 -6.62
CA PHE A 18 16.88 51.42 -7.07
C PHE A 18 16.93 50.00 -7.68
N ALA A 19 17.98 49.74 -8.50
CA ALA A 19 18.19 48.38 -9.05
C ALA A 19 18.41 47.35 -7.96
N LEU A 20 19.23 47.67 -6.94
CA LEU A 20 19.46 46.79 -5.79
C LEU A 20 18.21 46.57 -4.96
N ALA A 21 17.36 47.59 -4.78
CA ALA A 21 16.08 47.48 -4.09
C ALA A 21 15.12 46.57 -4.86
N ILE A 22 15.05 46.70 -6.18
CA ILE A 22 14.23 45.80 -7.02
C ILE A 22 14.72 44.37 -6.95
N LEU A 23 16.04 44.14 -7.04
CA LEU A 23 16.64 42.81 -6.93
C LEU A 23 16.35 42.18 -5.54
N GLY A 24 16.52 42.98 -4.49
CA GLY A 24 16.22 42.55 -3.13
C GLY A 24 14.72 42.16 -2.94
N LEU A 25 13.83 42.98 -3.47
CA LEU A 25 12.37 42.73 -3.41
C LEU A 25 12.01 41.45 -4.21
N ARG A 26 12.58 41.28 -5.39
CA ARG A 26 12.39 40.07 -6.20
C ARG A 26 12.94 38.83 -5.51
N GLY A 27 14.12 38.93 -4.92
CA GLY A 27 14.71 37.84 -4.13
C GLY A 27 13.85 37.45 -2.93
N ALA A 28 13.36 38.44 -2.19
CA ALA A 28 12.45 38.20 -1.08
C ALA A 28 11.13 37.57 -1.54
N PHE A 29 10.57 38.06 -2.64
CA PHE A 29 9.32 37.49 -3.20
C PHE A 29 9.48 36.03 -3.62
N ILE A 30 10.56 35.70 -4.36
CA ILE A 30 10.88 34.31 -4.75
C ILE A 30 11.08 33.42 -3.52
N TRP A 31 11.74 33.94 -2.47
CA TRP A 31 11.93 33.21 -1.23
C TRP A 31 10.62 32.89 -0.51
N PHE A 32 9.70 33.85 -0.41
CA PHE A 32 8.39 33.64 0.16
C PHE A 32 7.56 32.65 -0.65
N GLU A 33 7.55 32.79 -1.97
CA GLU A 33 6.82 31.90 -2.88
C GLU A 33 7.35 30.46 -2.81
N TYR A 34 8.66 30.28 -2.73
CA TYR A 34 9.29 28.98 -2.54
C TYR A 34 8.90 28.34 -1.21
N ARG A 35 8.96 29.09 -0.12
CA ARG A 35 8.55 28.60 1.20
C ARG A 35 7.08 28.18 1.24
N ASP A 36 6.22 29.02 0.71
CA ASP A 36 4.79 28.76 0.66
C ASP A 36 4.46 27.52 -0.20
N ALA A 37 5.15 27.34 -1.31
CA ALA A 37 5.06 26.15 -2.13
C ALA A 37 5.51 24.89 -1.38
N LEU A 38 6.60 24.97 -0.61
CA LEU A 38 7.13 23.86 0.18
C LEU A 38 6.15 23.47 1.31
N ASP A 39 5.60 24.47 1.99
CA ASP A 39 4.65 24.23 3.10
C ASP A 39 3.34 23.64 2.57
N ARG A 40 2.84 24.10 1.42
CA ARG A 40 1.68 23.48 0.73
C ARG A 40 1.97 22.05 0.32
N ALA A 41 3.14 21.77 -0.26
CA ALA A 41 3.52 20.40 -0.65
C ALA A 41 3.61 19.46 0.57
N ARG A 42 4.16 19.93 1.69
CA ARG A 42 4.22 19.16 2.93
C ARG A 42 2.82 18.85 3.49
N ALA A 43 1.95 19.85 3.56
CA ALA A 43 0.58 19.67 4.01
C ALA A 43 -0.16 18.65 3.13
N ALA A 44 -0.09 18.79 1.81
CA ALA A 44 -0.70 17.86 0.87
C ALA A 44 -0.17 16.43 1.02
N THR A 45 1.13 16.26 1.26
CA THR A 45 1.73 14.94 1.50
C THR A 45 1.25 14.32 2.81
N GLN A 46 1.12 15.12 3.87
CA GLN A 46 0.59 14.65 5.16
C GLN A 46 -0.88 14.24 5.05
N ASP A 47 -1.71 15.05 4.42
CA ASP A 47 -3.12 14.74 4.20
C ASP A 47 -3.29 13.44 3.41
N LEU A 48 -2.47 13.25 2.37
CA LEU A 48 -2.46 12.04 1.56
C LEU A 48 -2.03 10.82 2.37
N ALA A 49 -1.01 10.95 3.22
CA ALA A 49 -0.57 9.86 4.10
C ALA A 49 -1.67 9.43 5.09
N LEU A 50 -2.39 10.39 5.68
CA LEU A 50 -3.53 10.11 6.56
C LEU A 50 -4.68 9.41 5.83
N LEU A 51 -4.99 9.83 4.61
CA LEU A 51 -5.99 9.15 3.77
C LEU A 51 -5.58 7.71 3.45
N MET A 52 -4.32 7.48 3.14
CA MET A 52 -3.78 6.14 2.89
C MET A 52 -3.82 5.26 4.14
N GLU A 53 -3.49 5.81 5.30
CA GLU A 53 -3.58 5.11 6.58
C GLU A 53 -5.02 4.66 6.85
N GLU A 54 -5.97 5.58 6.80
CA GLU A 54 -7.38 5.30 7.07
C GLU A 54 -7.94 4.27 6.07
N TYR A 55 -7.63 4.41 4.78
CA TYR A 55 -8.05 3.45 3.76
C TYR A 55 -7.48 2.06 4.02
N THR A 56 -6.17 1.99 4.30
CA THR A 56 -5.48 0.72 4.57
C THR A 56 -6.08 0.03 5.81
N LYS A 57 -6.29 0.79 6.87
CA LYS A 57 -6.89 0.31 8.10
C LYS A 57 -8.28 -0.27 7.84
N ARG A 58 -9.17 0.48 7.17
CA ARG A 58 -10.53 0.01 6.83
C ARG A 58 -10.51 -1.23 5.94
N THR A 59 -9.60 -1.28 4.96
CA THR A 59 -9.48 -2.44 4.08
C THR A 59 -9.07 -3.68 4.86
N LEU A 60 -8.11 -3.57 5.77
CA LEU A 60 -7.67 -4.68 6.61
C LEU A 60 -8.76 -5.10 7.62
N GLU A 61 -9.44 -4.16 8.26
CA GLU A 61 -10.56 -4.44 9.18
C GLU A 61 -11.71 -5.17 8.46
N THR A 62 -12.11 -4.69 7.28
CA THR A 62 -13.13 -5.35 6.47
C THR A 62 -12.68 -6.75 6.04
N SER A 63 -11.43 -6.89 5.62
CA SER A 63 -10.87 -8.19 5.25
C SER A 63 -10.85 -9.15 6.43
N ASP A 64 -10.51 -8.66 7.63
CA ASP A 64 -10.52 -9.47 8.85
C ASP A 64 -11.92 -10.02 9.19
N LEU A 65 -12.94 -9.17 9.07
CA LEU A 65 -14.33 -9.59 9.25
C LEU A 65 -14.74 -10.67 8.23
N LEU A 66 -14.43 -10.47 6.95
CA LEU A 66 -14.76 -11.44 5.89
C LEU A 66 -14.00 -12.76 6.05
N LEU A 67 -12.74 -12.73 6.46
CA LEU A 67 -11.98 -13.94 6.79
C LEU A 67 -12.56 -14.62 8.04
N GLY A 68 -13.06 -13.85 9.00
CA GLY A 68 -13.82 -14.38 10.14
C GLY A 68 -15.07 -15.16 9.73
N GLU A 69 -15.82 -14.65 8.72
CA GLU A 69 -16.96 -15.38 8.14
C GLU A 69 -16.53 -16.70 7.49
N ILE A 70 -15.39 -16.69 6.77
CA ILE A 70 -14.83 -17.93 6.17
C ILE A 70 -14.46 -18.94 7.24
N ILE A 71 -13.82 -18.51 8.33
CA ILE A 71 -13.45 -19.39 9.44
C ILE A 71 -14.72 -19.98 10.10
N ALA A 72 -15.72 -19.16 10.36
CA ALA A 72 -16.99 -19.61 10.93
C ALA A 72 -17.71 -20.62 10.01
N PHE A 73 -17.77 -20.33 8.70
CA PHE A 73 -18.32 -21.24 7.70
C PHE A 73 -17.59 -22.58 7.68
N THR A 74 -16.24 -22.55 7.69
CA THR A 74 -15.41 -23.77 7.71
C THR A 74 -15.67 -24.60 8.95
N ARG A 75 -15.72 -23.99 10.13
CA ARG A 75 -15.99 -24.67 11.40
C ARG A 75 -17.39 -25.35 11.44
N LEU A 76 -18.40 -24.63 10.93
CA LEU A 76 -19.78 -25.17 10.87
C LEU A 76 -19.91 -26.41 9.94
N ARG A 77 -18.94 -26.57 9.02
CA ARG A 77 -18.92 -27.69 8.07
C ARG A 77 -18.00 -28.83 8.48
N GLY A 78 -17.41 -28.77 9.68
CA GLY A 78 -16.55 -29.85 10.21
C GLY A 78 -15.06 -29.68 9.86
N GLY A 79 -14.61 -28.48 9.51
CA GLY A 79 -13.22 -28.16 9.21
C GLY A 79 -12.90 -28.07 7.72
N VAL A 80 -11.64 -27.71 7.40
CA VAL A 80 -11.18 -27.49 6.01
C VAL A 80 -11.27 -28.78 5.18
N GLY A 81 -10.93 -29.92 5.77
CA GLY A 81 -10.97 -31.21 5.08
C GLY A 81 -12.35 -31.60 4.57
N ALA A 82 -13.42 -31.23 5.28
CA ALA A 82 -14.80 -31.53 4.91
C ALA A 82 -15.32 -30.65 3.73
N LEU A 83 -14.62 -29.58 3.37
CA LEU A 83 -15.06 -28.65 2.31
C LEU A 83 -14.72 -29.14 0.90
N SER A 84 -13.80 -30.08 0.75
CA SER A 84 -13.24 -30.51 -0.54
C SER A 84 -14.28 -31.13 -1.46
N GLU A 85 -15.39 -31.66 -0.92
CA GLU A 85 -16.32 -32.50 -1.68
C GLU A 85 -17.56 -31.76 -2.23
N THR A 86 -17.86 -30.55 -1.78
CA THR A 86 -19.22 -30.03 -1.95
C THR A 86 -19.42 -28.87 -2.92
N GLY A 87 -18.40 -28.24 -3.41
CA GLY A 87 -18.49 -27.00 -4.22
C GLY A 87 -19.15 -25.81 -3.50
N GLN A 88 -19.71 -26.01 -2.32
CA GLN A 88 -20.40 -24.99 -1.50
C GLN A 88 -19.43 -23.94 -1.00
N ALA A 89 -18.18 -24.32 -0.68
CA ALA A 89 -17.14 -23.39 -0.27
C ALA A 89 -16.86 -22.36 -1.37
N ARG A 90 -16.76 -22.79 -2.62
CA ARG A 90 -16.55 -21.89 -3.77
C ARG A 90 -17.71 -20.90 -3.93
N GLN A 91 -18.96 -21.39 -3.84
CA GLN A 91 -20.12 -20.52 -3.96
C GLN A 91 -20.15 -19.48 -2.82
N PHE A 92 -19.86 -19.89 -1.60
CA PHE A 92 -19.76 -19.01 -0.45
C PHE A 92 -18.67 -17.92 -0.66
N LEU A 93 -17.47 -18.31 -1.12
CA LEU A 93 -16.41 -17.37 -1.41
C LEU A 93 -16.77 -16.39 -2.54
N ALA A 94 -17.45 -16.87 -3.59
CA ALA A 94 -17.93 -16.02 -4.68
C ALA A 94 -18.96 -14.99 -4.18
N ASP A 95 -19.82 -15.38 -3.22
CA ASP A 95 -20.77 -14.46 -2.59
C ASP A 95 -20.07 -13.40 -1.75
N LEU A 96 -19.02 -13.77 -1.04
CA LEU A 96 -18.17 -12.82 -0.30
C LEU A 96 -17.52 -11.80 -1.26
N THR A 97 -16.97 -12.26 -2.38
CA THR A 97 -16.36 -11.38 -3.39
C THR A 97 -17.37 -10.37 -3.93
N ARG A 98 -18.61 -10.77 -4.19
CA ARG A 98 -19.66 -9.84 -4.66
C ARG A 98 -20.05 -8.78 -3.62
N ARG A 99 -19.87 -9.05 -2.34
CA ARG A 99 -20.15 -8.12 -1.24
C ARG A 99 -18.96 -7.21 -0.89
N SER A 100 -17.77 -7.55 -1.36
CA SER A 100 -16.55 -6.80 -1.09
C SER A 100 -16.17 -5.93 -2.27
N SER A 101 -15.96 -4.63 -2.03
CA SER A 101 -15.50 -3.68 -3.06
C SER A 101 -13.98 -3.66 -3.24
N ALA A 102 -13.22 -4.11 -2.24
CA ALA A 102 -11.76 -4.05 -2.22
C ALA A 102 -11.06 -5.40 -2.38
N SER A 103 -11.83 -6.52 -2.27
CA SER A 103 -11.27 -7.87 -2.24
C SER A 103 -11.62 -8.61 -3.53
N ASP A 104 -10.59 -9.04 -4.24
CA ASP A 104 -10.77 -9.65 -5.56
C ASP A 104 -10.70 -11.18 -5.52
N LEU A 105 -10.04 -11.74 -4.54
CA LEU A 105 -9.73 -13.15 -4.50
C LEU A 105 -9.74 -13.70 -3.07
N PHE A 106 -10.70 -14.55 -2.74
CA PHE A 106 -10.70 -15.31 -1.49
C PHE A 106 -10.27 -16.75 -1.73
N LEU A 107 -9.49 -17.29 -0.79
CA LEU A 107 -8.96 -18.64 -0.81
C LEU A 107 -9.20 -19.33 0.53
N ILE A 108 -9.49 -20.64 0.47
CA ILE A 108 -9.33 -21.55 1.58
C ILE A 108 -8.24 -22.54 1.22
N ILE A 109 -7.27 -22.70 2.11
CA ILE A 109 -6.06 -23.50 1.91
C ILE A 109 -5.98 -24.47 3.07
N ASP A 110 -5.70 -25.75 2.77
CA ASP A 110 -5.59 -26.80 3.77
C ASP A 110 -4.27 -26.72 4.58
N LYS A 111 -4.13 -27.57 5.57
CA LYS A 111 -2.95 -27.64 6.44
C LYS A 111 -1.69 -28.12 5.73
N GLU A 112 -1.80 -28.75 4.56
CA GLU A 112 -0.71 -29.14 3.67
C GLU A 112 -0.27 -27.99 2.77
N GLY A 113 -1.11 -26.93 2.64
CA GLY A 113 -0.85 -25.74 1.82
C GLY A 113 -1.50 -25.76 0.44
N ASN A 114 -2.43 -26.68 0.18
CA ASN A 114 -3.11 -26.79 -1.10
C ASN A 114 -4.42 -26.00 -1.09
N THR A 115 -4.81 -25.45 -2.24
CA THR A 115 -6.13 -24.80 -2.38
C THR A 115 -7.27 -25.80 -2.28
N VAL A 116 -8.22 -25.51 -1.39
CA VAL A 116 -9.49 -26.23 -1.27
C VAL A 116 -10.59 -25.51 -2.02
N ALA A 117 -10.66 -24.19 -1.89
CA ALA A 117 -11.65 -23.38 -2.57
C ALA A 117 -11.08 -22.02 -2.98
N VAL A 118 -11.57 -21.50 -4.11
CA VAL A 118 -11.23 -20.21 -4.69
C VAL A 118 -12.51 -19.48 -5.07
N SER A 119 -12.59 -18.19 -4.83
CA SER A 119 -13.78 -17.38 -5.16
C SER A 119 -13.98 -17.14 -6.65
N THR A 120 -12.92 -17.29 -7.43
CA THR A 120 -12.90 -17.15 -8.90
C THR A 120 -12.96 -18.54 -9.58
N VAL A 121 -12.45 -18.63 -10.79
CA VAL A 121 -12.37 -19.91 -11.50
C VAL A 121 -11.42 -20.86 -10.75
N GLN A 122 -11.96 -22.02 -10.37
CA GLN A 122 -11.17 -23.06 -9.70
C GLN A 122 -10.07 -23.55 -10.64
N PRO A 123 -8.80 -23.61 -10.22
CA PRO A 123 -7.75 -24.27 -10.98
C PRO A 123 -8.07 -25.74 -11.25
N ALA A 124 -7.63 -26.25 -12.39
CA ALA A 124 -7.83 -27.67 -12.76
C ALA A 124 -7.16 -28.64 -11.77
N SER A 125 -6.12 -28.19 -11.09
CA SER A 125 -5.44 -28.92 -10.02
C SER A 125 -5.23 -28.00 -8.82
N PRO A 126 -5.17 -28.55 -7.59
CA PRO A 126 -4.85 -27.77 -6.41
C PRO A 126 -3.53 -27.02 -6.57
N VAL A 127 -3.53 -25.74 -6.21
CA VAL A 127 -2.30 -24.91 -6.22
C VAL A 127 -1.71 -24.91 -4.83
N SER A 128 -0.45 -25.26 -4.71
CA SER A 128 0.26 -25.27 -3.42
C SER A 128 0.81 -23.89 -3.05
N PHE A 129 0.69 -23.56 -1.78
CA PHE A 129 1.19 -22.34 -1.14
C PHE A 129 2.11 -22.65 0.07
N SER A 130 2.49 -23.92 0.27
CA SER A 130 3.27 -24.37 1.43
C SER A 130 4.65 -23.69 1.56
N ASP A 131 5.20 -23.16 0.47
CA ASP A 131 6.45 -22.41 0.41
C ASP A 131 6.31 -20.94 0.81
N ARG A 132 5.11 -20.39 0.80
CA ARG A 132 4.85 -18.97 1.06
C ARG A 132 5.13 -18.60 2.51
N THR A 133 5.69 -17.40 2.71
CA THR A 133 6.06 -16.87 4.03
C THR A 133 4.87 -16.81 4.98
N TRP A 134 3.72 -16.32 4.50
CA TRP A 134 2.50 -16.25 5.31
C TRP A 134 1.99 -17.63 5.74
N PHE A 135 2.05 -18.64 4.87
CA PHE A 135 1.65 -20.00 5.22
C PHE A 135 2.53 -20.59 6.32
N LYS A 136 3.85 -20.42 6.17
CA LYS A 136 4.81 -20.85 7.19
C LYS A 136 4.59 -20.14 8.53
N ALA A 137 4.26 -18.83 8.50
CA ALA A 137 3.95 -18.05 9.70
C ALA A 137 2.72 -18.60 10.43
N HIS A 138 1.63 -18.88 9.71
CA HIS A 138 0.42 -19.46 10.31
C HIS A 138 0.67 -20.87 10.87
N ARG A 139 1.43 -21.67 10.18
CA ARG A 139 1.84 -23.00 10.67
C ARG A 139 2.71 -22.92 11.93
N ALA A 140 3.43 -21.81 12.11
CA ALA A 140 4.23 -21.52 13.29
C ALA A 140 3.40 -20.84 14.41
N GLY A 141 2.08 -20.60 14.22
CA GLY A 141 1.19 -20.08 15.24
C GLY A 141 0.72 -18.63 15.04
N ALA A 142 1.13 -17.95 13.96
CA ALA A 142 0.63 -16.60 13.70
C ALA A 142 -0.89 -16.64 13.39
N GLU A 143 -1.69 -15.84 14.10
CA GLU A 143 -3.14 -15.74 13.90
C GLU A 143 -3.49 -14.94 12.64
N THR A 144 -2.77 -13.86 12.37
CA THR A 144 -2.96 -12.99 11.20
C THR A 144 -1.63 -12.70 10.51
N PHE A 145 -1.67 -12.42 9.22
CA PHE A 145 -0.47 -12.06 8.46
C PHE A 145 -0.80 -11.12 7.30
N VAL A 146 -0.08 -10.01 7.20
CA VAL A 146 -0.09 -9.11 6.04
C VAL A 146 1.10 -9.47 5.15
N GLY A 147 0.82 -9.95 3.94
CA GLY A 147 1.84 -10.33 2.97
C GLY A 147 2.30 -9.12 2.15
N ALA A 148 3.58 -9.11 1.80
CA ALA A 148 4.13 -8.17 0.82
C ALA A 148 3.54 -8.38 -0.57
N ALA A 149 3.72 -7.39 -1.46
CA ALA A 149 3.36 -7.50 -2.86
C ALA A 149 3.95 -8.78 -3.48
N LEU A 150 3.13 -9.47 -4.24
CA LEU A 150 3.52 -10.69 -4.93
C LEU A 150 2.71 -10.86 -6.22
N VAL A 151 3.23 -11.65 -7.15
CA VAL A 151 2.45 -12.12 -8.27
C VAL A 151 1.61 -13.31 -7.81
N GLY A 152 0.28 -13.18 -7.92
CA GLY A 152 -0.67 -14.20 -7.51
C GLY A 152 -0.58 -15.44 -8.39
N ARG A 153 -0.50 -16.64 -7.80
CA ARG A 153 -0.44 -17.91 -8.56
C ARG A 153 -1.72 -18.25 -9.29
N ILE A 154 -2.84 -17.68 -8.86
CA ILE A 154 -4.15 -17.94 -9.46
C ILE A 154 -4.55 -16.82 -10.42
N ALA A 155 -4.51 -15.57 -9.96
CA ALA A 155 -4.91 -14.42 -10.78
C ALA A 155 -3.82 -13.95 -11.75
N ASN A 156 -2.54 -14.32 -11.54
CA ASN A 156 -1.37 -13.83 -12.29
C ASN A 156 -1.27 -12.30 -12.32
N GLU A 157 -1.72 -11.65 -11.25
CA GLU A 157 -1.70 -10.21 -11.06
C GLU A 157 -0.90 -9.84 -9.81
N ILE A 158 -0.42 -8.59 -9.76
CA ILE A 158 0.23 -8.07 -8.55
C ILE A 158 -0.84 -7.79 -7.51
N LEU A 159 -0.70 -8.40 -6.35
CA LEU A 159 -1.57 -8.22 -5.20
C LEU A 159 -0.75 -8.30 -3.91
N TYR A 160 -1.28 -7.76 -2.86
CA TYR A 160 -0.83 -8.05 -1.50
C TYR A 160 -1.89 -8.92 -0.81
N THR A 161 -1.51 -9.58 0.26
CA THR A 161 -2.39 -10.57 0.88
C THR A 161 -2.63 -10.25 2.35
N TYR A 162 -3.85 -10.51 2.79
CA TYR A 162 -4.16 -10.61 4.20
C TYR A 162 -4.68 -12.01 4.49
N SER A 163 -4.24 -12.64 5.56
CA SER A 163 -4.58 -14.03 5.84
C SER A 163 -4.76 -14.27 7.33
N ARG A 164 -5.61 -15.25 7.64
CA ARG A 164 -5.90 -15.73 9.01
C ARG A 164 -5.76 -17.23 9.10
N ARG A 165 -5.25 -17.68 10.24
CA ARG A 165 -5.20 -19.08 10.62
C ARG A 165 -6.61 -19.63 10.79
N ILE A 166 -6.88 -20.79 10.22
CA ILE A 166 -8.11 -21.56 10.48
C ILE A 166 -7.76 -22.62 11.53
N PRO A 167 -8.32 -22.53 12.75
CA PRO A 167 -8.17 -23.59 13.74
C PRO A 167 -9.23 -24.67 13.54
N ASP A 168 -8.88 -25.92 13.84
CA ASP A 168 -9.84 -27.01 14.02
C ASP A 168 -10.68 -26.83 15.32
N LEU A 169 -11.49 -27.82 15.65
CA LEU A 169 -12.31 -27.80 16.87
C LEU A 169 -11.51 -27.87 18.18
N ASN A 170 -10.25 -28.32 18.11
CA ASN A 170 -9.32 -28.38 19.23
C ASN A 170 -8.39 -27.18 19.32
N GLY A 171 -8.47 -26.25 18.35
CA GLY A 171 -7.58 -25.08 18.25
C GLY A 171 -6.31 -25.34 17.45
N GLU A 172 -6.09 -26.55 16.92
CA GLU A 172 -4.94 -26.89 16.12
C GLU A 172 -5.03 -26.30 14.69
N PHE A 173 -3.88 -26.24 13.99
CA PHE A 173 -3.82 -25.70 12.65
C PHE A 173 -4.50 -26.60 11.64
N ASP A 174 -5.61 -26.13 11.06
CA ASP A 174 -6.39 -26.82 10.04
C ASP A 174 -6.23 -26.22 8.63
N GLY A 175 -5.75 -24.98 8.55
CA GLY A 175 -5.52 -24.33 7.28
C GLY A 175 -5.44 -22.80 7.37
N VAL A 176 -5.62 -22.14 6.23
CA VAL A 176 -5.56 -20.69 6.11
C VAL A 176 -6.72 -20.15 5.29
N ALA A 177 -7.38 -19.13 5.80
CA ALA A 177 -8.25 -18.25 5.02
C ALA A 177 -7.42 -17.05 4.53
N GLN A 178 -7.48 -16.75 3.23
CA GLN A 178 -6.69 -15.69 2.63
C GLN A 178 -7.55 -14.82 1.72
N VAL A 179 -7.25 -13.52 1.71
CA VAL A 179 -7.74 -12.58 0.72
C VAL A 179 -6.58 -11.96 -0.05
N GLY A 180 -6.73 -11.89 -1.38
CA GLY A 180 -5.87 -11.13 -2.27
C GLY A 180 -6.48 -9.75 -2.51
N LEU A 181 -5.69 -8.70 -2.31
CA LEU A 181 -6.09 -7.31 -2.39
C LEU A 181 -5.30 -6.62 -3.49
N ARG A 182 -5.98 -5.96 -4.42
CA ARG A 182 -5.32 -5.14 -5.43
C ARG A 182 -5.07 -3.73 -4.87
N PRO A 183 -3.92 -3.13 -5.11
CA PRO A 183 -3.64 -1.77 -4.67
C PRO A 183 -4.28 -0.72 -5.61
N THR A 184 -5.51 -0.95 -6.07
CA THR A 184 -6.21 -0.06 -7.03
C THR A 184 -6.45 1.33 -6.49
N PHE A 185 -6.65 1.45 -5.17
CA PHE A 185 -6.83 2.75 -4.51
C PHE A 185 -5.59 3.65 -4.66
N LEU A 186 -4.38 3.07 -4.69
CA LEU A 186 -3.16 3.86 -4.92
C LEU A 186 -3.18 4.51 -6.31
N GLN A 187 -3.73 3.81 -7.30
CA GLN A 187 -3.87 4.33 -8.66
C GLN A 187 -4.95 5.42 -8.74
N GLU A 188 -6.02 5.30 -7.96
CA GLU A 188 -7.09 6.29 -7.89
C GLU A 188 -6.62 7.58 -7.22
N ILE A 189 -5.86 7.47 -6.13
CA ILE A 189 -5.30 8.61 -5.40
C ILE A 189 -4.16 9.28 -6.18
N SER A 190 -3.37 8.51 -6.93
CA SER A 190 -2.25 9.02 -7.73
C SER A 190 -2.67 9.59 -9.09
N ARG A 191 -3.96 9.59 -9.45
CA ARG A 191 -4.42 10.29 -10.64
C ARG A 191 -4.05 11.77 -10.52
N PRO A 192 -3.34 12.34 -11.49
CA PRO A 192 -2.90 13.72 -11.41
C PRO A 192 -4.10 14.64 -11.17
N THR A 193 -4.22 15.24 -10.03
CA THR A 193 -4.80 16.55 -9.91
C THR A 193 -3.84 17.47 -10.68
N GLU A 194 -4.26 18.08 -11.76
CA GLU A 194 -3.68 19.06 -12.68
C GLU A 194 -2.38 19.81 -12.29
N SER A 195 -1.57 19.34 -11.37
CA SER A 195 -0.31 19.96 -10.95
C SER A 195 0.81 18.91 -10.91
N ASP A 196 1.84 19.17 -11.63
CA ASP A 196 3.29 18.82 -11.59
C ASP A 196 3.82 17.61 -10.77
N ALA A 197 2.95 16.72 -10.30
CA ALA A 197 3.32 15.53 -9.53
C ALA A 197 3.39 14.25 -10.39
N GLU A 198 3.80 14.38 -11.67
CA GLU A 198 3.98 13.22 -12.56
C GLU A 198 4.96 12.18 -11.98
N ASP A 199 5.84 12.59 -11.06
CA ASP A 199 6.85 11.73 -10.43
C ASP A 199 6.51 11.28 -8.98
N ALA A 200 5.33 11.59 -8.46
CA ALA A 200 4.99 11.20 -7.10
C ALA A 200 4.75 9.70 -6.99
N THR A 201 5.53 9.02 -6.16
CA THR A 201 5.36 7.61 -5.84
C THR A 201 4.67 7.46 -4.48
N LEU A 202 3.51 6.82 -4.49
CA LEU A 202 2.79 6.45 -3.27
C LEU A 202 3.03 4.98 -2.97
N GLY A 203 3.23 4.65 -1.69
CA GLY A 203 3.42 3.27 -1.33
C GLY A 203 3.22 2.98 0.15
N ILE A 204 3.01 1.71 0.43
CA ILE A 204 2.89 1.14 1.77
C ILE A 204 4.02 0.14 1.92
N TRP A 205 4.76 0.27 3.01
CA TRP A 205 5.88 -0.62 3.32
C TRP A 205 5.66 -1.28 4.68
N GLY A 206 6.04 -2.53 4.77
CA GLY A 206 6.13 -3.22 6.05
C GLY A 206 7.30 -2.68 6.89
N ARG A 207 7.28 -2.95 8.19
CA ARG A 207 8.35 -2.53 9.13
C ARG A 207 9.74 -3.00 8.73
N GLU A 208 9.83 -4.08 7.94
CA GLU A 208 11.09 -4.62 7.40
C GLU A 208 11.50 -3.97 6.07
N GLY A 209 10.83 -2.89 5.65
CA GLY A 209 11.08 -2.20 4.38
C GLY A 209 10.60 -2.94 3.13
N ARG A 210 9.85 -4.03 3.26
CA ARG A 210 9.25 -4.71 2.11
C ARG A 210 8.05 -3.93 1.56
N VAL A 211 7.97 -3.84 0.26
CA VAL A 211 6.83 -3.20 -0.42
C VAL A 211 5.58 -4.06 -0.22
N ILE A 212 4.56 -3.49 0.41
CA ILE A 212 3.22 -4.09 0.50
C ILE A 212 2.42 -3.66 -0.73
N ALA A 213 2.40 -2.37 -1.04
CA ALA A 213 1.76 -1.82 -2.22
C ALA A 213 2.48 -0.55 -2.66
N ARG A 214 2.55 -0.28 -3.97
CA ARG A 214 3.17 0.93 -4.53
C ARG A 214 2.55 1.26 -5.88
N THR A 215 2.44 2.56 -6.19
CA THR A 215 2.08 3.03 -7.54
C THR A 215 3.17 2.63 -8.54
N GLY A 216 2.77 2.22 -9.75
CA GLY A 216 3.72 1.86 -10.81
C GLY A 216 4.58 0.63 -10.51
N LEU A 217 4.19 -0.23 -9.54
CA LEU A 217 4.92 -1.46 -9.23
C LEU A 217 4.79 -2.43 -10.41
N THR A 218 5.92 -2.86 -10.94
CA THR A 218 5.99 -3.88 -12.00
C THR A 218 6.28 -5.26 -11.41
N GLN A 219 6.01 -6.33 -12.19
CA GLN A 219 6.27 -7.70 -11.74
C GLN A 219 7.73 -7.94 -11.38
N ASP A 220 8.66 -7.32 -12.11
CA ASP A 220 10.11 -7.41 -11.84
C ASP A 220 10.51 -6.73 -10.52
N GLN A 221 9.70 -5.77 -10.07
CA GLN A 221 9.96 -5.01 -8.85
C GLN A 221 9.23 -5.55 -7.61
N VAL A 222 8.40 -6.57 -7.74
CA VAL A 222 7.60 -7.14 -6.65
C VAL A 222 8.45 -7.57 -5.45
N SER A 223 9.69 -8.00 -5.68
CA SER A 223 10.63 -8.39 -4.62
C SER A 223 11.45 -7.23 -4.06
N SER A 224 11.22 -5.99 -4.54
CA SER A 224 12.00 -4.83 -4.11
C SER A 224 11.78 -4.52 -2.62
N SER A 225 12.83 -4.03 -1.96
CA SER A 225 12.80 -3.64 -0.56
C SER A 225 13.50 -2.30 -0.38
N LEU A 226 12.95 -1.44 0.45
CA LEU A 226 13.59 -0.21 0.91
C LEU A 226 14.58 -0.44 2.07
N GLY A 227 14.62 -1.64 2.64
CA GLY A 227 15.41 -1.92 3.84
C GLY A 227 16.92 -1.70 3.68
N GLN A 228 17.41 -1.50 2.47
CA GLN A 228 18.82 -1.19 2.16
C GLN A 228 19.02 0.27 1.71
N THR A 229 17.99 1.10 1.74
CA THR A 229 18.08 2.50 1.34
C THR A 229 18.25 3.41 2.56
N SER A 230 18.98 4.53 2.39
CA SER A 230 19.12 5.57 3.42
C SER A 230 17.76 6.10 3.88
N LEU A 231 16.81 6.25 2.96
CA LEU A 231 15.44 6.68 3.23
C LEU A 231 14.73 5.78 4.25
N PHE A 232 14.85 4.45 4.13
CA PHE A 232 14.24 3.53 5.08
C PHE A 232 14.86 3.64 6.48
N ASN A 233 16.18 3.81 6.55
CA ASN A 233 16.89 3.99 7.82
C ASN A 233 16.48 5.30 8.51
N GLU A 234 16.29 6.38 7.75
CA GLU A 234 15.79 7.65 8.27
C GLU A 234 14.35 7.52 8.79
N LEU A 235 13.46 6.90 8.02
CA LEU A 235 12.07 6.65 8.43
C LEU A 235 11.97 5.74 9.66
N ALA A 236 12.81 4.71 9.75
CA ALA A 236 12.84 3.80 10.89
C ALA A 236 13.35 4.48 12.18
N SER A 237 14.09 5.58 12.06
CA SER A 237 14.61 6.36 13.20
C SER A 237 13.61 7.38 13.77
N VAL A 238 12.50 7.64 13.07
CA VAL A 238 11.45 8.57 13.53
C VAL A 238 10.58 7.85 14.57
N PRO A 239 10.47 8.36 15.81
CA PRO A 239 9.58 7.76 16.80
C PRO A 239 8.12 7.88 16.35
N SER A 240 7.39 6.79 16.47
CA SER A 240 5.96 6.66 16.17
C SER A 240 5.10 7.37 17.20
#